data_193b5ba95cf26af5b7dcc712154aa8fd
#
_entry.id   193b5ba95cf26af5b7dcc712154aa8fd
#
_cell.length_a   1.000
_cell.length_b   1.000
_cell.length_c   1.000
_cell.angle_alpha   90.00
_cell.angle_beta   90.00
_cell.angle_gamma   90.00
#
_symmetry.space_group_name_H-M   'P 1'
#
loop_
_entity.id
_entity.type
_entity.pdbx_description
1 polymer ?
#
loop_
_entity_poly.entity_id
_entity_poly.type
_entity_poly.pdbx_seq_one_letter_code
_entity_poly.pdbx_strand_id
1 'polypeptide(L)'
;MNIGSPLQLSGFRLWWQGFRLPASGFRSGAMKYFMKLLLLILFYFSFQLAQGQSGVLENYISEGLKNNLQLQLEALNVEKSFSGLSQSRSLFLPQVSANSSYTLANGGRTITIPVGDLVNPVYSTLNQLTGTNNFPQIENSTTQFLPNNFHDTKLRVIQPLFNSDIYYGYKAQKELITVQQAKKNAYENELRYSITSSYFQFLQSEEAIQVLESTKKFLGELVQLNGKLVANNKVTRDVLLSSEYELSKIEQQLAEAEKNNQTAKAYFNFLLNRDWSEQILKDSVLVAGLSPDTRIEEQTHQAWANRQEIKQLEGAARANDVLIGMANGNKYLPKLSAVADLGYQGFQYKFNSEQQYALVQFNLTWDLFHGGEKKSKARQSQLDQQLLENRLNQTKKQIELEVIQANEELKAAEKSFLASQAGVRSAERAFLIVNSKYKEGQALLIELLDAQNKLMMANLSLSVARYEVLRREAGLMKAVAGV
;
A
#
# COMPACT_ATOMS: atom_id res chain seq x y z
N MET A 1 45.81 31.80 20.34
CA MET A 1 46.39 30.87 21.33
C MET A 1 45.99 29.47 20.88
N ASN A 2 46.92 28.83 20.21
CA ASN A 2 47.76 27.71 20.68
C ASN A 2 46.93 26.46 20.87
N ILE A 3 47.20 25.38 20.24
CA ILE A 3 48.23 24.47 19.79
C ILE A 3 47.45 23.16 19.56
N GLY A 4 47.38 22.47 18.52
CA GLY A 4 48.37 21.72 17.81
C GLY A 4 48.71 20.38 18.44
N SER A 5 48.37 19.27 17.77
CA SER A 5 49.34 18.19 17.63
C SER A 5 48.75 17.02 16.82
N PRO A 6 49.54 16.38 15.96
CA PRO A 6 49.07 15.27 15.09
C PRO A 6 49.20 13.94 15.83
N LEU A 7 48.18 13.07 15.71
CA LEU A 7 48.25 11.69 16.15
C LEU A 7 49.15 10.89 15.21
N GLN A 8 50.23 10.41 15.79
CA GLN A 8 51.25 9.55 15.21
C GLN A 8 50.67 8.22 14.79
N LEU A 9 50.87 7.89 13.51
CA LEU A 9 50.85 6.51 12.97
C LEU A 9 52.10 5.78 13.52
N SER A 10 52.00 5.13 14.65
CA SER A 10 52.99 4.20 15.18
C SER A 10 52.30 2.88 15.56
N GLY A 11 52.19 1.97 14.63
CA GLY A 11 51.57 0.66 14.86
C GLY A 11 51.82 -0.38 13.76
N PHE A 12 52.51 -0.01 12.67
CA PHE A 12 52.66 -0.90 11.52
C PHE A 12 54.11 -1.36 11.25
N ARG A 13 55.02 -1.33 12.22
CA ARG A 13 56.45 -1.69 12.04
C ARG A 13 56.97 -2.82 12.91
N LEU A 14 56.11 -3.65 13.53
CA LEU A 14 56.58 -4.70 14.44
C LEU A 14 56.09 -6.14 14.10
N TRP A 15 55.69 -6.43 12.85
CA TRP A 15 55.28 -7.77 12.45
C TRP A 15 56.10 -8.38 11.29
N TRP A 16 57.33 -7.85 11.00
CA TRP A 16 58.20 -8.35 9.90
C TRP A 16 59.57 -8.87 10.33
N GLN A 17 59.80 -9.19 11.62
CA GLN A 17 61.01 -9.82 12.09
C GLN A 17 60.71 -11.15 12.81
N GLY A 18 60.46 -12.22 12.05
CA GLY A 18 60.22 -13.52 12.67
C GLY A 18 60.00 -14.71 11.74
N PHE A 19 60.02 -14.56 10.42
CA PHE A 19 59.89 -15.71 9.52
C PHE A 19 61.17 -15.92 8.72
N ARG A 20 62.18 -16.65 9.35
CA ARG A 20 63.23 -17.32 8.61
C ARG A 20 62.65 -18.63 8.07
N LEU A 21 62.41 -18.70 6.74
CA LEU A 21 62.07 -19.92 6.04
C LEU A 21 63.29 -20.84 6.00
N PRO A 22 63.21 -22.13 6.37
CA PRO A 22 64.27 -23.10 6.13
C PRO A 22 64.34 -23.40 4.62
N ALA A 23 65.49 -23.15 4.04
CA ALA A 23 65.76 -23.49 2.67
C ALA A 23 66.02 -25.01 2.60
N SER A 24 64.98 -25.82 2.27
CA SER A 24 65.08 -27.07 1.56
C SER A 24 63.73 -27.77 1.45
N GLY A 25 63.23 -27.99 0.25
CA GLY A 25 62.30 -29.06 -0.04
C GLY A 25 60.81 -28.69 -0.12
N PHE A 26 60.42 -27.59 -0.79
CA PHE A 26 59.01 -27.41 -1.15
C PHE A 26 58.73 -27.97 -2.55
N ARG A 27 58.02 -29.12 -2.59
CA ARG A 27 57.50 -29.75 -3.82
C ARG A 27 56.62 -28.73 -4.58
N SER A 28 56.82 -28.63 -5.89
CA SER A 28 56.16 -27.71 -6.82
C SER A 28 54.60 -27.74 -6.81
N GLY A 29 54.01 -28.68 -6.10
CA GLY A 29 52.58 -28.79 -5.91
C GLY A 29 51.97 -27.80 -4.90
N ALA A 30 52.61 -27.55 -3.78
CA ALA A 30 52.08 -26.70 -2.70
C ALA A 30 51.98 -25.21 -3.13
N MET A 31 52.95 -24.75 -3.92
CA MET A 31 52.93 -23.36 -4.46
C MET A 31 51.81 -23.14 -5.49
N LYS A 32 51.47 -24.17 -6.28
CA LYS A 32 50.33 -24.14 -7.20
C LYS A 32 48.97 -24.11 -6.46
N TYR A 33 48.83 -24.80 -5.34
CA TYR A 33 47.61 -24.74 -4.52
C TYR A 33 47.50 -23.42 -3.76
N PHE A 34 48.62 -22.89 -3.25
CA PHE A 34 48.62 -21.58 -2.56
C PHE A 34 48.28 -20.43 -3.54
N MET A 35 48.81 -20.48 -4.77
CA MET A 35 48.53 -19.49 -5.80
C MET A 35 47.08 -19.60 -6.31
N LYS A 36 46.50 -20.80 -6.41
CA LYS A 36 45.08 -21.01 -6.71
C LYS A 36 44.16 -20.51 -5.58
N LEU A 37 44.55 -20.74 -4.32
CA LEU A 37 43.82 -20.25 -3.17
C LEU A 37 43.84 -18.70 -3.09
N LEU A 38 45.00 -18.09 -3.36
CA LEU A 38 45.15 -16.65 -3.41
C LEU A 38 44.33 -16.00 -4.56
N LEU A 39 44.33 -16.66 -5.73
CA LEU A 39 43.48 -16.25 -6.86
C LEU A 39 41.96 -16.40 -6.56
N LEU A 40 41.57 -17.45 -5.86
CA LEU A 40 40.19 -17.64 -5.40
C LEU A 40 39.79 -16.60 -4.35
N ILE A 41 40.66 -16.23 -3.43
CA ILE A 41 40.43 -15.18 -2.43
C ILE A 41 40.38 -13.82 -3.10
N LEU A 42 41.26 -13.52 -4.07
CA LEU A 42 41.22 -12.29 -4.85
C LEU A 42 39.95 -12.21 -5.74
N PHE A 43 39.53 -13.33 -6.32
CA PHE A 43 38.28 -13.41 -7.10
C PHE A 43 37.03 -13.25 -6.21
N TYR A 44 37.06 -13.84 -5.00
CA TYR A 44 35.99 -13.66 -4.02
C TYR A 44 35.92 -12.20 -3.50
N PHE A 45 37.08 -11.57 -3.28
CA PHE A 45 37.15 -10.16 -2.85
C PHE A 45 36.77 -9.20 -3.96
N SER A 46 37.12 -9.50 -5.23
CA SER A 46 36.66 -8.68 -6.38
C SER A 46 35.16 -8.88 -6.64
N PHE A 47 34.57 -10.03 -6.35
CA PHE A 47 33.13 -10.28 -6.44
C PHE A 47 32.35 -9.54 -5.37
N GLN A 48 32.89 -9.39 -4.17
CA GLN A 48 32.31 -8.55 -3.08
C GLN A 48 32.36 -7.05 -3.41
N LEU A 49 33.39 -6.59 -4.13
CA LEU A 49 33.48 -5.18 -4.57
C LEU A 49 32.55 -4.87 -5.74
N ALA A 50 32.15 -5.87 -6.53
CA ALA A 50 31.17 -5.70 -7.61
C ALA A 50 29.71 -5.63 -7.11
N GLN A 51 29.40 -6.08 -5.91
CA GLN A 51 28.06 -5.95 -5.30
C GLN A 51 27.80 -4.59 -4.63
N GLY A 52 28.80 -3.70 -4.58
CA GLY A 52 28.73 -2.40 -3.91
C GLY A 52 28.18 -1.24 -4.77
N GLN A 53 27.70 -1.48 -6.00
CA GLN A 53 27.35 -0.38 -6.94
C GLN A 53 25.88 -0.28 -7.37
N SER A 54 24.96 -0.98 -6.75
CA SER A 54 23.53 -0.80 -7.05
C SER A 54 22.76 -0.05 -5.94
N GLY A 55 23.38 1.02 -5.38
CA GLY A 55 22.98 1.52 -4.06
C GLY A 55 21.97 2.67 -4.05
N VAL A 56 21.99 3.59 -5.00
CA VAL A 56 21.25 4.86 -4.84
C VAL A 56 19.75 4.65 -5.02
N LEU A 57 19.34 4.03 -6.11
CA LEU A 57 17.91 3.77 -6.38
C LEU A 57 17.30 2.82 -5.35
N GLU A 58 17.99 1.74 -4.98
CA GLU A 58 17.49 0.78 -3.99
C GLU A 58 17.36 1.42 -2.59
N ASN A 59 18.27 2.31 -2.23
CA ASN A 59 18.15 3.11 -1.01
C ASN A 59 16.89 4.00 -1.04
N TYR A 60 16.61 4.66 -2.17
CA TYR A 60 15.39 5.45 -2.32
C TYR A 60 14.12 4.60 -2.29
N ILE A 61 14.12 3.41 -2.90
CA ILE A 61 13.01 2.47 -2.81
C ILE A 61 12.77 2.07 -1.35
N SER A 62 13.83 1.66 -0.65
CA SER A 62 13.76 1.29 0.77
C SER A 62 13.24 2.44 1.66
N GLU A 63 13.71 3.66 1.40
CA GLU A 63 13.24 4.85 2.10
C GLU A 63 11.77 5.16 1.81
N GLY A 64 11.35 5.10 0.55
CA GLY A 64 9.97 5.30 0.16
C GLY A 64 9.05 4.27 0.78
N LEU A 65 9.43 2.99 0.78
CA LEU A 65 8.66 1.93 1.45
C LEU A 65 8.51 2.14 2.96
N LYS A 66 9.48 2.79 3.59
CA LYS A 66 9.43 3.10 5.02
C LYS A 66 8.59 4.33 5.33
N ASN A 67 8.69 5.37 4.51
CA ASN A 67 8.20 6.71 4.83
C ASN A 67 6.91 7.10 4.10
N ASN A 68 6.54 6.41 3.01
CA ASN A 68 5.37 6.77 2.21
C ASN A 68 4.07 6.70 3.01
N LEU A 69 3.33 7.82 3.05
CA LEU A 69 2.11 7.95 3.85
C LEU A 69 0.99 7.03 3.39
N GLN A 70 0.85 6.81 2.08
CA GLN A 70 -0.20 5.93 1.57
C GLN A 70 0.07 4.46 1.92
N LEU A 71 1.35 4.03 1.91
CA LEU A 71 1.71 2.68 2.35
C LEU A 71 1.46 2.50 3.87
N GLN A 72 1.69 3.54 4.67
CA GLN A 72 1.34 3.53 6.09
C GLN A 72 -0.18 3.43 6.29
N LEU A 73 -1.00 4.12 5.47
CA LEU A 73 -2.45 3.96 5.51
C LEU A 73 -2.89 2.53 5.19
N GLU A 74 -2.28 1.87 4.20
CA GLU A 74 -2.57 0.46 3.91
C GLU A 74 -2.10 -0.47 5.05
N ALA A 75 -0.99 -0.17 5.72
CA ALA A 75 -0.56 -0.91 6.91
C ALA A 75 -1.56 -0.78 8.06
N LEU A 76 -2.06 0.43 8.33
CA LEU A 76 -3.12 0.68 9.31
C LEU A 76 -4.44 -0.04 8.96
N ASN A 77 -4.78 -0.15 7.66
CA ASN A 77 -5.94 -0.93 7.21
C ASN A 77 -5.77 -2.43 7.53
N VAL A 78 -4.55 -2.97 7.39
CA VAL A 78 -4.25 -4.35 7.82
C VAL A 78 -4.41 -4.48 9.34
N GLU A 79 -3.87 -3.57 10.13
CA GLU A 79 -4.02 -3.56 11.60
C GLU A 79 -5.50 -3.45 12.02
N LYS A 80 -6.28 -2.59 11.34
CA LYS A 80 -7.72 -2.48 11.52
C LYS A 80 -8.43 -3.82 11.26
N SER A 81 -7.99 -4.59 10.26
CA SER A 81 -8.58 -5.90 9.98
C SER A 81 -8.26 -6.94 11.07
N PHE A 82 -7.06 -6.89 11.68
CA PHE A 82 -6.75 -7.70 12.87
C PHE A 82 -7.60 -7.30 14.07
N SER A 83 -7.85 -6.01 14.27
CA SER A 83 -8.76 -5.52 15.31
C SER A 83 -10.20 -6.02 15.07
N GLY A 84 -10.65 -6.04 13.81
CA GLY A 84 -11.94 -6.64 13.41
C GLY A 84 -12.02 -8.14 13.70
N LEU A 85 -10.93 -8.89 13.50
CA LEU A 85 -10.86 -10.29 13.88
C LEU A 85 -10.95 -10.47 15.41
N SER A 86 -10.25 -9.65 16.18
CA SER A 86 -10.33 -9.65 17.64
C SER A 86 -11.75 -9.33 18.13
N GLN A 87 -12.41 -8.34 17.50
CA GLN A 87 -13.82 -8.03 17.77
C GLN A 87 -14.74 -9.23 17.46
N SER A 88 -14.53 -9.90 16.32
CA SER A 88 -15.31 -11.09 15.95
C SER A 88 -15.08 -12.23 16.94
N ARG A 89 -13.86 -12.37 17.49
CA ARG A 89 -13.53 -13.34 18.53
C ARG A 89 -14.21 -12.99 19.86
N SER A 90 -14.33 -11.71 20.20
CA SER A 90 -14.97 -11.29 21.45
C SER A 90 -16.46 -11.62 21.50
N LEU A 91 -17.12 -11.82 20.34
CA LEU A 91 -18.51 -12.24 20.28
C LEU A 91 -18.76 -13.67 20.84
N PHE A 92 -17.71 -14.49 20.98
CA PHE A 92 -17.81 -15.79 21.68
C PHE A 92 -17.76 -15.67 23.19
N LEU A 93 -17.37 -14.53 23.74
CA LEU A 93 -17.22 -14.30 25.18
C LEU A 93 -18.52 -13.81 25.80
N PRO A 94 -18.70 -13.95 27.12
CA PRO A 94 -19.86 -13.42 27.80
C PRO A 94 -19.88 -11.90 27.75
N GLN A 95 -21.07 -11.35 27.49
CA GLN A 95 -21.34 -9.92 27.57
C GLN A 95 -21.95 -9.62 28.95
N VAL A 96 -21.37 -8.67 29.66
CA VAL A 96 -21.84 -8.25 30.98
C VAL A 96 -22.38 -6.82 30.87
N SER A 97 -23.62 -6.61 31.31
CA SER A 97 -24.25 -5.28 31.31
C SER A 97 -24.96 -5.03 32.65
N ALA A 98 -24.92 -3.80 33.14
CA ALA A 98 -25.73 -3.33 34.23
C ALA A 98 -26.96 -2.61 33.66
N ASN A 99 -28.13 -3.06 34.07
CA ASN A 99 -29.39 -2.48 33.64
C ASN A 99 -30.18 -2.04 34.88
N SER A 100 -30.72 -0.82 34.88
CA SER A 100 -31.61 -0.31 35.92
C SER A 100 -32.79 0.36 35.27
N SER A 101 -33.98 -0.03 35.66
CA SER A 101 -35.22 0.61 35.24
C SER A 101 -36.06 0.95 36.47
N TYR A 102 -36.75 2.09 36.42
CA TYR A 102 -37.72 2.49 37.42
C TYR A 102 -39.02 2.86 36.72
N THR A 103 -40.09 2.18 37.08
CA THR A 103 -41.39 2.31 36.40
C THR A 103 -42.36 3.07 37.29
N LEU A 104 -42.85 4.21 36.78
CA LEU A 104 -44.00 4.94 37.31
C LEU A 104 -45.17 4.72 36.37
N ALA A 105 -46.26 4.19 36.90
CA ALA A 105 -47.45 3.90 36.11
C ALA A 105 -48.72 4.32 36.83
N ASN A 106 -49.69 4.80 36.10
CA ASN A 106 -51.03 5.18 36.60
C ASN A 106 -52.11 4.54 35.72
N GLY A 107 -53.05 3.86 36.36
CA GLY A 107 -54.14 3.16 35.66
C GLY A 107 -53.73 1.77 35.16
N GLY A 108 -54.44 1.20 34.23
CA GLY A 108 -54.25 -0.13 33.68
C GLY A 108 -55.15 -1.18 34.30
N ARG A 109 -54.92 -2.45 33.93
CA ARG A 109 -55.73 -3.59 34.41
C ARG A 109 -55.48 -3.89 35.90
N THR A 110 -56.58 -4.03 36.66
CA THR A 110 -56.55 -4.42 38.06
C THR A 110 -57.23 -5.78 38.27
N ILE A 111 -56.84 -6.49 39.32
CA ILE A 111 -57.54 -7.65 39.84
C ILE A 111 -57.98 -7.31 41.27
N THR A 112 -59.28 -7.51 41.55
CA THR A 112 -59.80 -7.35 42.90
C THR A 112 -60.02 -8.73 43.51
N ILE A 113 -59.34 -9.02 44.61
CA ILE A 113 -59.54 -10.21 45.39
C ILE A 113 -60.64 -9.87 46.45
N PRO A 114 -61.81 -10.46 46.33
CA PRO A 114 -62.94 -10.06 47.16
C PRO A 114 -62.86 -10.65 48.62
N VAL A 115 -61.76 -10.39 49.31
CA VAL A 115 -61.52 -10.90 50.67
C VAL A 115 -62.56 -10.34 51.64
N GLY A 116 -62.90 -9.08 51.49
CA GLY A 116 -63.91 -8.45 52.28
C GLY A 116 -65.30 -9.11 52.08
N ASP A 117 -65.69 -9.26 50.80
CA ASP A 117 -66.97 -9.87 50.45
C ASP A 117 -67.11 -11.32 50.96
N LEU A 118 -66.01 -12.04 51.04
CA LEU A 118 -65.97 -13.41 51.52
C LEU A 118 -66.00 -13.53 53.07
N VAL A 119 -65.28 -12.64 53.77
CA VAL A 119 -65.06 -12.73 55.20
C VAL A 119 -66.03 -11.91 56.06
N ASN A 120 -66.41 -10.71 55.51
CA ASN A 120 -67.32 -9.82 56.29
C ASN A 120 -68.68 -10.41 56.71
N PRO A 121 -69.35 -11.25 55.90
CA PRO A 121 -70.57 -11.92 56.35
C PRO A 121 -70.33 -12.79 57.59
N VAL A 122 -69.17 -13.52 57.62
CA VAL A 122 -68.74 -14.32 58.74
C VAL A 122 -68.48 -13.46 59.98
N TYR A 123 -67.72 -12.34 59.79
CA TYR A 123 -67.41 -11.40 60.85
C TYR A 123 -68.65 -10.70 61.39
N SER A 124 -69.62 -10.37 60.58
CA SER A 124 -70.87 -9.79 60.96
C SER A 124 -71.68 -10.80 61.84
N THR A 125 -71.75 -12.08 61.42
CA THR A 125 -72.41 -13.15 62.19
C THR A 125 -71.72 -13.36 63.50
N LEU A 126 -70.39 -13.40 63.56
CA LEU A 126 -69.61 -13.56 64.80
C LEU A 126 -69.85 -12.38 65.78
N ASN A 127 -69.83 -11.18 65.31
CA ASN A 127 -70.14 -9.98 66.10
C ASN A 127 -71.55 -10.02 66.67
N GLN A 128 -72.55 -10.48 65.92
CA GLN A 128 -73.91 -10.65 66.36
C GLN A 128 -74.05 -11.72 67.41
N LEU A 129 -73.40 -12.89 67.23
CA LEU A 129 -73.44 -13.99 68.16
C LEU A 129 -72.74 -13.73 69.51
N THR A 130 -71.65 -12.95 69.46
CA THR A 130 -70.82 -12.59 70.61
C THR A 130 -71.29 -11.35 71.35
N GLY A 131 -72.18 -10.53 70.71
CA GLY A 131 -72.61 -9.24 71.17
C GLY A 131 -71.46 -8.21 71.22
N THR A 132 -70.40 -8.40 70.40
CA THR A 132 -69.21 -7.55 70.36
C THR A 132 -68.95 -7.01 68.98
N ASN A 133 -68.00 -6.03 68.80
CA ASN A 133 -67.49 -5.53 67.53
C ASN A 133 -66.04 -5.91 67.38
N ASN A 134 -65.61 -7.07 67.87
CA ASN A 134 -64.20 -7.50 67.84
C ASN A 134 -63.70 -7.96 66.45
N PHE A 135 -64.63 -8.21 65.55
CA PHE A 135 -64.34 -8.63 64.16
C PHE A 135 -64.62 -7.46 63.18
N PRO A 136 -63.60 -6.63 62.87
CA PRO A 136 -63.80 -5.46 62.01
C PRO A 136 -64.08 -5.86 60.56
N GLN A 137 -64.81 -5.07 59.82
CA GLN A 137 -65.01 -5.25 58.39
C GLN A 137 -63.68 -4.97 57.68
N ILE A 138 -63.34 -5.80 56.72
CA ILE A 138 -62.14 -5.64 55.87
C ILE A 138 -62.50 -5.25 54.44
N GLU A 139 -61.64 -4.47 53.77
CA GLU A 139 -61.83 -4.06 52.38
C GLU A 139 -61.34 -5.15 51.43
N ASN A 140 -61.88 -5.18 50.22
CA ASN A 140 -61.39 -6.03 49.17
C ASN A 140 -59.96 -5.55 48.72
N SER A 141 -59.06 -6.48 48.48
CA SER A 141 -57.71 -6.17 48.04
C SER A 141 -57.69 -6.01 46.54
N THR A 142 -57.34 -4.82 46.08
CA THR A 142 -57.19 -4.54 44.64
C THR A 142 -55.71 -4.37 44.27
N THR A 143 -55.22 -5.22 43.38
CA THR A 143 -53.84 -5.18 42.91
C THR A 143 -53.79 -4.73 41.43
N GLN A 144 -52.95 -3.78 41.10
CA GLN A 144 -52.70 -3.29 39.75
C GLN A 144 -51.69 -4.21 39.06
N PHE A 145 -51.98 -4.67 37.82
CA PHE A 145 -51.06 -5.50 37.05
C PHE A 145 -49.90 -4.70 36.48
N LEU A 146 -50.12 -3.44 36.08
CA LEU A 146 -49.03 -2.58 35.67
C LEU A 146 -48.33 -2.04 36.91
N PRO A 147 -47.07 -2.48 37.17
CA PRO A 147 -46.42 -2.12 38.44
C PRO A 147 -46.12 -0.64 38.46
N ASN A 148 -46.57 0.06 39.49
CA ASN A 148 -46.25 1.44 39.76
C ASN A 148 -45.25 1.53 40.90
N ASN A 149 -44.32 2.50 40.83
CA ASN A 149 -43.26 2.66 41.80
C ASN A 149 -42.40 1.36 41.95
N PHE A 150 -42.04 0.83 40.78
CA PHE A 150 -41.36 -0.47 40.67
C PHE A 150 -40.00 -0.32 40.03
N HIS A 151 -38.97 -0.96 40.57
CA HIS A 151 -37.63 -1.00 40.00
C HIS A 151 -37.20 -2.42 39.63
N ASP A 152 -36.34 -2.48 38.60
CA ASP A 152 -35.57 -3.69 38.22
C ASP A 152 -34.12 -3.25 37.96
N THR A 153 -33.24 -3.57 38.90
CA THR A 153 -31.80 -3.23 38.82
C THR A 153 -31.00 -4.50 38.89
N LYS A 154 -30.30 -4.82 37.79
CA LYS A 154 -29.63 -6.10 37.63
C LYS A 154 -28.31 -6.01 36.88
N LEU A 155 -27.43 -6.92 37.22
CA LEU A 155 -26.27 -7.27 36.39
C LEU A 155 -26.71 -8.45 35.51
N ARG A 156 -26.62 -8.25 34.19
CA ARG A 156 -26.99 -9.27 33.20
C ARG A 156 -25.74 -9.77 32.50
N VAL A 157 -25.57 -11.08 32.45
CA VAL A 157 -24.54 -11.78 31.70
C VAL A 157 -25.21 -12.59 30.60
N ILE A 158 -24.78 -12.34 29.32
CA ILE A 158 -25.27 -13.10 28.16
C ILE A 158 -24.11 -13.85 27.58
N GLN A 159 -24.18 -15.18 27.54
CA GLN A 159 -23.17 -16.04 26.93
C GLN A 159 -23.79 -16.76 25.74
N PRO A 160 -23.32 -16.47 24.49
CA PRO A 160 -23.63 -17.29 23.32
C PRO A 160 -23.02 -18.70 23.54
N LEU A 161 -23.83 -19.76 23.50
CA LEU A 161 -23.37 -21.15 23.60
C LEU A 161 -23.21 -21.77 22.21
N PHE A 162 -24.13 -21.47 21.32
CA PHE A 162 -24.08 -21.89 19.92
C PHE A 162 -24.72 -20.82 19.04
N ASN A 163 -23.93 -20.26 18.12
CA ASN A 163 -24.38 -19.28 17.13
C ASN A 163 -23.54 -19.39 15.85
N SER A 164 -24.17 -19.88 14.78
CA SER A 164 -23.54 -20.06 13.48
C SER A 164 -23.05 -18.75 12.87
N ASP A 165 -23.76 -17.62 13.08
CA ASP A 165 -23.35 -16.32 12.56
C ASP A 165 -22.00 -15.87 13.15
N ILE A 166 -21.81 -16.08 14.47
CA ILE A 166 -20.55 -15.75 15.14
C ILE A 166 -19.41 -16.63 14.60
N TYR A 167 -19.65 -17.93 14.46
CA TYR A 167 -18.65 -18.88 14.01
C TYR A 167 -18.19 -18.60 12.57
N TYR A 168 -19.13 -18.49 11.64
CA TYR A 168 -18.81 -18.21 10.25
C TYR A 168 -18.33 -16.77 10.03
N GLY A 169 -18.89 -15.80 10.78
CA GLY A 169 -18.42 -14.41 10.77
C GLY A 169 -16.95 -14.29 11.15
N TYR A 170 -16.53 -14.98 12.22
CA TYR A 170 -15.12 -15.06 12.61
C TYR A 170 -14.25 -15.67 11.51
N LYS A 171 -14.69 -16.77 10.88
CA LYS A 171 -13.95 -17.41 9.78
C LYS A 171 -13.85 -16.49 8.55
N ALA A 172 -14.93 -15.83 8.17
CA ALA A 172 -14.91 -14.88 7.05
C ALA A 172 -13.97 -13.71 7.34
N GLN A 173 -14.00 -13.16 8.55
CA GLN A 173 -13.10 -12.08 8.95
C GLN A 173 -11.62 -12.48 8.89
N LYS A 174 -11.31 -13.76 9.21
CA LYS A 174 -9.94 -14.29 9.07
C LYS A 174 -9.46 -14.29 7.61
N GLU A 175 -10.31 -14.67 6.66
CA GLU A 175 -9.97 -14.60 5.22
C GLU A 175 -9.84 -13.15 4.73
N LEU A 176 -10.63 -12.20 5.24
CA LEU A 176 -10.54 -10.79 4.88
C LEU A 176 -9.22 -10.14 5.28
N ILE A 177 -8.51 -10.66 6.29
CA ILE A 177 -7.15 -10.22 6.60
C ILE A 177 -6.21 -10.50 5.42
N THR A 178 -6.30 -11.68 4.80
CA THR A 178 -5.47 -12.03 3.63
C THR A 178 -5.75 -11.13 2.44
N VAL A 179 -7.00 -10.71 2.25
CA VAL A 179 -7.40 -9.73 1.24
C VAL A 179 -6.71 -8.38 1.50
N GLN A 180 -6.75 -7.90 2.73
CA GLN A 180 -6.19 -6.60 3.08
C GLN A 180 -4.65 -6.62 3.02
N GLN A 181 -4.02 -7.74 3.42
CA GLN A 181 -2.58 -7.92 3.28
C GLN A 181 -2.16 -7.93 1.80
N ALA A 182 -2.90 -8.63 0.94
CA ALA A 182 -2.64 -8.64 -0.50
C ALA A 182 -2.79 -7.23 -1.11
N LYS A 183 -3.79 -6.45 -0.66
CA LYS A 183 -3.97 -5.05 -1.07
C LYS A 183 -2.78 -4.18 -0.68
N LYS A 184 -2.29 -4.31 0.55
CA LYS A 184 -1.07 -3.60 0.99
C LYS A 184 0.13 -3.97 0.12
N ASN A 185 0.35 -5.26 -0.13
CA ASN A 185 1.48 -5.73 -0.94
C ASN A 185 1.35 -5.29 -2.42
N ALA A 186 0.13 -5.22 -2.97
CA ALA A 186 -0.11 -4.66 -4.31
C ALA A 186 0.32 -3.18 -4.39
N TYR A 187 -0.04 -2.39 -3.37
CA TYR A 187 0.40 -1.00 -3.31
C TYR A 187 1.92 -0.86 -3.11
N GLU A 188 2.54 -1.75 -2.34
CA GLU A 188 3.99 -1.78 -2.18
C GLU A 188 4.73 -1.97 -3.52
N ASN A 189 4.25 -2.90 -4.36
CA ASN A 189 4.79 -3.12 -5.70
C ASN A 189 4.56 -1.91 -6.61
N GLU A 190 3.38 -1.29 -6.54
CA GLU A 190 3.08 -0.05 -7.27
C GLU A 190 4.00 1.10 -6.87
N LEU A 191 4.26 1.24 -5.57
CA LEU A 191 5.13 2.29 -5.04
C LEU A 191 6.59 2.09 -5.50
N ARG A 192 7.11 0.84 -5.49
CA ARG A 192 8.44 0.51 -6.03
C ARG A 192 8.57 0.96 -7.49
N TYR A 193 7.61 0.61 -8.32
CA TYR A 193 7.57 1.05 -9.71
C TYR A 193 7.49 2.56 -9.85
N SER A 194 6.64 3.22 -9.07
CA SER A 194 6.44 4.67 -9.14
C SER A 194 7.71 5.43 -8.74
N ILE A 195 8.42 4.99 -7.71
CA ILE A 195 9.71 5.56 -7.29
C ILE A 195 10.75 5.37 -8.39
N THR A 196 10.88 4.16 -8.93
CA THR A 196 11.82 3.85 -10.01
C THR A 196 11.55 4.68 -11.26
N SER A 197 10.29 4.72 -11.70
CA SER A 197 9.88 5.49 -12.89
C SER A 197 10.08 6.99 -12.72
N SER A 198 9.74 7.54 -11.56
CA SER A 198 9.92 8.98 -11.27
C SER A 198 11.38 9.36 -11.12
N TYR A 199 12.24 8.49 -10.59
CA TYR A 199 13.68 8.68 -10.54
C TYR A 199 14.28 8.81 -11.95
N PHE A 200 13.92 7.89 -12.85
CA PHE A 200 14.37 7.96 -14.23
C PHE A 200 13.83 9.18 -14.99
N GLN A 201 12.61 9.59 -14.69
CA GLN A 201 12.03 10.82 -15.26
C GLN A 201 12.78 12.07 -14.77
N PHE A 202 13.17 12.13 -13.51
CA PHE A 202 14.01 13.20 -12.98
C PHE A 202 15.38 13.23 -13.69
N LEU A 203 16.08 12.09 -13.80
CA LEU A 203 17.37 12.02 -14.48
C LEU A 203 17.27 12.41 -15.96
N GLN A 204 16.20 11.99 -16.64
CA GLN A 204 15.92 12.40 -18.03
C GLN A 204 15.77 13.91 -18.16
N SER A 205 15.07 14.56 -17.25
CA SER A 205 14.87 16.02 -17.27
C SER A 205 16.16 16.78 -16.99
N GLU A 206 17.03 16.26 -16.14
CA GLU A 206 18.37 16.79 -15.89
C GLU A 206 19.27 16.72 -17.14
N GLU A 207 19.26 15.58 -17.84
CA GLU A 207 20.04 15.42 -19.07
C GLU A 207 19.53 16.34 -20.19
N ALA A 208 18.20 16.58 -20.26
CA ALA A 208 17.62 17.53 -21.19
C ALA A 208 18.10 18.96 -20.93
N ILE A 209 18.20 19.39 -19.68
CA ILE A 209 18.78 20.71 -19.33
C ILE A 209 20.23 20.81 -19.80
N GLN A 210 21.06 19.78 -19.56
CA GLN A 210 22.46 19.76 -19.96
C GLN A 210 22.62 19.92 -21.52
N VAL A 211 21.74 19.25 -22.29
CA VAL A 211 21.73 19.38 -23.76
C VAL A 211 21.38 20.80 -24.18
N LEU A 212 20.36 21.39 -23.54
CA LEU A 212 19.92 22.76 -23.85
C LEU A 212 20.94 23.81 -23.41
N GLU A 213 21.58 23.66 -22.26
CA GLU A 213 22.67 24.53 -21.81
C GLU A 213 23.89 24.49 -22.77
N SER A 214 24.25 23.29 -23.22
CA SER A 214 25.33 23.14 -24.22
C SER A 214 24.97 23.82 -25.53
N THR A 215 23.72 23.72 -25.96
CA THR A 215 23.22 24.40 -27.16
C THR A 215 23.17 25.92 -26.97
N LYS A 216 22.69 26.40 -25.80
CA LYS A 216 22.71 27.83 -25.45
C LYS A 216 24.12 28.40 -25.49
N LYS A 217 25.10 27.70 -24.93
CA LYS A 217 26.51 28.11 -24.95
C LYS A 217 27.02 28.24 -26.38
N PHE A 218 26.78 27.23 -27.24
CA PHE A 218 27.19 27.26 -28.65
C PHE A 218 26.55 28.44 -29.38
N LEU A 219 25.24 28.67 -29.23
CA LEU A 219 24.55 29.79 -29.87
C LEU A 219 25.02 31.15 -29.36
N GLY A 220 25.34 31.28 -28.09
CA GLY A 220 25.96 32.50 -27.53
C GLY A 220 27.32 32.81 -28.16
N GLU A 221 28.15 31.76 -28.33
CA GLU A 221 29.45 31.92 -29.05
C GLU A 221 29.22 32.31 -30.53
N LEU A 222 28.18 31.74 -31.16
CA LEU A 222 27.81 32.06 -32.55
C LEU A 222 27.32 33.52 -32.71
N VAL A 223 26.49 34.02 -31.77
CA VAL A 223 26.07 35.45 -31.75
C VAL A 223 27.27 36.36 -31.62
N GLN A 224 28.24 36.06 -30.74
CA GLN A 224 29.45 36.85 -30.60
C GLN A 224 30.31 36.86 -31.90
N LEU A 225 30.43 35.70 -32.54
CA LEU A 225 31.16 35.58 -33.83
C LEU A 225 30.48 36.42 -34.90
N ASN A 226 29.16 36.27 -35.07
CA ASN A 226 28.39 36.98 -36.08
C ASN A 226 28.38 38.49 -35.82
N GLY A 227 28.33 38.94 -34.56
CA GLY A 227 28.48 40.33 -34.16
C GLY A 227 29.81 40.95 -34.63
N LYS A 228 30.92 40.20 -34.47
CA LYS A 228 32.25 40.61 -34.97
C LYS A 228 32.31 40.64 -36.50
N LEU A 229 31.68 39.70 -37.19
CA LEU A 229 31.62 39.66 -38.65
C LEU A 229 30.81 40.83 -39.21
N VAL A 230 29.68 41.19 -38.60
CA VAL A 230 28.86 42.36 -38.95
C VAL A 230 29.67 43.66 -38.72
N ALA A 231 30.32 43.82 -37.58
CA ALA A 231 31.14 45.00 -37.26
C ALA A 231 32.31 45.23 -38.30
N ASN A 232 32.83 44.13 -38.91
CA ASN A 232 33.82 44.14 -39.89
C ASN A 232 33.26 44.11 -41.35
N ASN A 233 31.96 44.33 -41.54
CA ASN A 233 31.26 44.31 -42.83
C ASN A 233 31.48 43.01 -43.65
N LYS A 234 31.64 41.86 -42.96
CA LYS A 234 31.86 40.58 -43.62
C LYS A 234 30.53 39.82 -43.86
N VAL A 235 29.51 40.11 -43.11
CA VAL A 235 28.14 39.55 -43.24
C VAL A 235 27.12 40.65 -42.98
N THR A 236 25.88 40.43 -43.43
CA THR A 236 24.74 41.34 -43.23
C THR A 236 24.15 41.23 -41.81
N ARG A 237 23.44 42.26 -41.37
CA ARG A 237 22.89 42.35 -40.00
C ARG A 237 21.84 41.28 -39.70
N ASP A 238 21.14 40.79 -40.72
CA ASP A 238 20.15 39.70 -40.59
C ASP A 238 20.77 38.40 -40.06
N VAL A 239 22.04 38.11 -40.38
CA VAL A 239 22.77 36.95 -39.83
C VAL A 239 22.90 37.05 -38.32
N LEU A 240 23.21 38.22 -37.76
CA LEU A 240 23.27 38.46 -36.33
C LEU A 240 21.88 38.31 -35.70
N LEU A 241 20.86 39.01 -36.25
CA LEU A 241 19.48 38.96 -35.71
C LEU A 241 18.90 37.53 -35.72
N SER A 242 19.19 36.74 -36.76
CA SER A 242 18.79 35.33 -36.83
C SER A 242 19.46 34.47 -35.73
N SER A 243 20.73 34.74 -35.43
CA SER A 243 21.45 34.04 -34.37
C SER A 243 20.89 34.40 -32.96
N GLU A 244 20.59 35.69 -32.74
CA GLU A 244 19.96 36.18 -31.50
C GLU A 244 18.55 35.58 -31.31
N TYR A 245 17.77 35.47 -32.38
CA TYR A 245 16.44 34.82 -32.33
C TYR A 245 16.55 33.35 -31.91
N GLU A 246 17.45 32.56 -32.50
CA GLU A 246 17.63 31.16 -32.12
C GLU A 246 18.14 31.00 -30.68
N LEU A 247 19.01 31.91 -30.21
CA LEU A 247 19.44 31.93 -28.82
C LEU A 247 18.24 32.16 -27.86
N SER A 248 17.40 33.16 -28.16
CA SER A 248 16.20 33.46 -27.35
C SER A 248 15.21 32.28 -27.32
N LYS A 249 15.09 31.56 -28.43
CA LYS A 249 14.24 30.34 -28.50
C LYS A 249 14.78 29.20 -27.60
N ILE A 250 16.09 29.00 -27.56
CA ILE A 250 16.70 28.02 -26.65
C ILE A 250 16.55 28.43 -25.18
N GLU A 251 16.64 29.73 -24.87
CA GLU A 251 16.38 30.22 -23.50
C GLU A 251 14.95 29.93 -23.06
N GLN A 252 13.98 30.08 -23.95
CA GLN A 252 12.60 29.69 -23.66
C GLN A 252 12.46 28.17 -23.42
N GLN A 253 13.10 27.34 -24.25
CA GLN A 253 13.08 25.88 -24.08
C GLN A 253 13.79 25.45 -22.79
N LEU A 254 14.87 26.14 -22.41
CA LEU A 254 15.58 25.89 -21.16
C LEU A 254 14.69 26.18 -19.94
N ALA A 255 14.00 27.32 -19.92
CA ALA A 255 13.07 27.66 -18.86
C ALA A 255 11.93 26.61 -18.69
N GLU A 256 11.43 26.08 -19.80
CA GLU A 256 10.44 25.00 -19.78
C GLU A 256 11.03 23.68 -19.26
N ALA A 257 12.27 23.34 -19.64
CA ALA A 257 12.98 22.17 -19.13
C ALA A 257 13.28 22.27 -17.64
N GLU A 258 13.69 23.44 -17.16
CA GLU A 258 13.91 23.72 -15.73
C GLU A 258 12.62 23.55 -14.92
N LYS A 259 11.49 24.08 -15.40
CA LYS A 259 10.18 23.87 -14.79
C LYS A 259 9.85 22.36 -14.71
N ASN A 260 10.05 21.62 -15.80
CA ASN A 260 9.77 20.19 -15.85
C ASN A 260 10.66 19.39 -14.89
N ASN A 261 11.94 19.77 -14.75
CA ASN A 261 12.87 19.18 -13.80
C ASN A 261 12.44 19.43 -12.35
N GLN A 262 12.08 20.67 -12.00
CA GLN A 262 11.59 21.00 -10.67
C GLN A 262 10.31 20.21 -10.32
N THR A 263 9.42 20.06 -11.29
CA THR A 263 8.20 19.26 -11.12
C THR A 263 8.51 17.77 -10.89
N ALA A 264 9.43 17.20 -11.69
CA ALA A 264 9.86 15.81 -11.54
C ALA A 264 10.56 15.57 -10.19
N LYS A 265 11.42 16.50 -9.76
CA LYS A 265 12.08 16.52 -8.45
C LYS A 265 11.06 16.53 -7.32
N ALA A 266 10.09 17.43 -7.37
CA ALA A 266 9.05 17.56 -6.36
C ALA A 266 8.19 16.29 -6.26
N TYR A 267 7.82 15.69 -7.40
CA TYR A 267 7.05 14.46 -7.42
C TYR A 267 7.82 13.26 -6.87
N PHE A 268 9.10 13.11 -7.21
CA PHE A 268 9.94 12.07 -6.64
C PHE A 268 10.06 12.20 -5.11
N ASN A 269 10.34 13.40 -4.60
CA ASN A 269 10.42 13.67 -3.16
C ASN A 269 9.08 13.45 -2.45
N PHE A 270 7.95 13.76 -3.11
CA PHE A 270 6.61 13.46 -2.60
C PHE A 270 6.41 11.94 -2.38
N LEU A 271 6.85 11.10 -3.31
CA LEU A 271 6.74 9.64 -3.15
C LEU A 271 7.53 9.12 -1.95
N LEU A 272 8.65 9.76 -1.62
CA LEU A 272 9.53 9.45 -0.49
C LEU A 272 9.08 10.11 0.83
N ASN A 273 8.05 10.96 0.78
CA ASN A 273 7.62 11.81 1.91
C ASN A 273 8.76 12.71 2.45
N ARG A 274 9.51 13.33 1.54
CA ARG A 274 10.57 14.30 1.81
C ARG A 274 10.12 15.73 1.49
N ASP A 275 10.92 16.72 1.89
CA ASP A 275 10.75 18.09 1.40
C ASP A 275 10.89 18.13 -0.13
N TRP A 276 10.01 18.88 -0.81
CA TRP A 276 9.96 18.96 -2.27
C TRP A 276 11.27 19.45 -2.91
N SER A 277 12.08 20.23 -2.17
CA SER A 277 13.32 20.86 -2.63
C SER A 277 14.56 19.98 -2.37
N GLU A 278 14.42 18.86 -1.63
CA GLU A 278 15.55 18.02 -1.24
C GLU A 278 16.33 17.48 -2.45
N GLN A 279 17.66 17.45 -2.33
CA GLN A 279 18.55 17.06 -3.41
C GLN A 279 18.46 15.54 -3.66
N ILE A 280 18.45 15.18 -4.94
CA ILE A 280 18.40 13.79 -5.41
C ILE A 280 19.81 13.39 -5.86
N LEU A 281 20.35 12.34 -5.26
CA LEU A 281 21.64 11.79 -5.68
C LEU A 281 21.48 11.05 -7.00
N LYS A 282 22.46 11.22 -7.88
CA LYS A 282 22.47 10.57 -9.20
C LYS A 282 23.30 9.30 -9.14
N ASP A 283 22.79 8.24 -9.70
CA ASP A 283 23.57 7.03 -9.91
C ASP A 283 24.43 7.21 -11.16
N SER A 284 25.74 6.96 -11.04
CA SER A 284 26.70 7.22 -12.12
C SER A 284 26.75 6.12 -13.18
N VAL A 285 26.14 4.97 -12.94
CA VAL A 285 26.23 3.78 -13.81
C VAL A 285 24.84 3.17 -14.04
N LEU A 286 24.01 3.89 -14.81
CA LEU A 286 22.78 3.30 -15.34
C LEU A 286 23.05 2.77 -16.76
N VAL A 287 23.35 1.47 -16.86
CA VAL A 287 23.45 0.79 -18.14
C VAL A 287 22.07 0.17 -18.43
N ALA A 288 21.42 0.64 -19.48
CA ALA A 288 20.28 -0.08 -20.03
C ALA A 288 20.77 -1.45 -20.53
N GLY A 289 20.51 -2.49 -19.79
CA GLY A 289 20.76 -3.87 -20.21
C GLY A 289 19.75 -4.27 -21.29
N LEU A 290 20.19 -5.02 -22.30
CA LEU A 290 19.26 -5.72 -23.18
C LEU A 290 18.65 -6.87 -22.37
N SER A 291 17.32 -6.86 -22.21
CA SER A 291 16.65 -7.91 -21.47
C SER A 291 16.77 -9.27 -22.18
N PRO A 292 16.98 -10.36 -21.45
CA PRO A 292 16.96 -11.68 -22.06
C PRO A 292 15.57 -11.98 -22.65
N ASP A 293 15.55 -12.60 -23.83
CA ASP A 293 14.32 -13.01 -24.52
C ASP A 293 13.63 -14.14 -23.73
N THR A 294 12.91 -13.76 -22.68
CA THR A 294 12.12 -14.69 -21.86
C THR A 294 10.77 -14.95 -22.53
N ARG A 295 10.31 -16.19 -22.52
CA ARG A 295 9.03 -16.57 -23.14
C ARG A 295 7.87 -15.89 -22.42
N ILE A 296 7.00 -15.25 -23.17
CA ILE A 296 5.81 -14.54 -22.65
C ILE A 296 4.93 -15.47 -21.80
N GLU A 297 4.83 -16.74 -22.19
CA GLU A 297 4.05 -17.74 -21.44
C GLU A 297 4.61 -17.97 -20.04
N GLU A 298 5.93 -18.06 -19.89
CA GLU A 298 6.58 -18.26 -18.60
C GLU A 298 6.39 -17.03 -17.68
N GLN A 299 6.55 -15.82 -18.24
CA GLN A 299 6.29 -14.56 -17.54
C GLN A 299 4.83 -14.43 -17.11
N THR A 300 3.89 -14.84 -17.96
CA THR A 300 2.45 -14.84 -17.64
C THR A 300 2.14 -15.80 -16.49
N HIS A 301 2.69 -17.01 -16.50
CA HIS A 301 2.53 -17.96 -15.40
C HIS A 301 3.14 -17.44 -14.09
N GLN A 302 4.30 -16.81 -14.15
CA GLN A 302 4.94 -16.17 -13.00
C GLN A 302 4.07 -15.03 -12.46
N ALA A 303 3.51 -14.19 -13.34
CA ALA A 303 2.59 -13.13 -12.97
C ALA A 303 1.35 -13.68 -12.26
N TRP A 304 0.72 -14.74 -12.79
CA TRP A 304 -0.44 -15.35 -12.14
C TRP A 304 -0.14 -15.92 -10.75
N ALA A 305 1.06 -16.43 -10.53
CA ALA A 305 1.47 -16.95 -9.22
C ALA A 305 1.76 -15.85 -8.19
N ASN A 306 2.29 -14.71 -8.63
CA ASN A 306 2.86 -13.69 -7.74
C ASN A 306 1.97 -12.46 -7.55
N ARG A 307 1.13 -12.09 -8.56
CA ARG A 307 0.33 -10.87 -8.53
C ARG A 307 -0.64 -10.84 -7.34
N GLN A 308 -0.57 -9.77 -6.60
CA GLN A 308 -1.31 -9.61 -5.36
C GLN A 308 -2.81 -9.42 -5.61
N GLU A 309 -3.20 -8.90 -6.76
CA GLU A 309 -4.60 -8.74 -7.18
C GLU A 309 -5.30 -10.11 -7.30
N ILE A 310 -4.60 -11.14 -7.77
CA ILE A 310 -5.11 -12.52 -7.80
C ILE A 310 -5.29 -13.03 -6.38
N LYS A 311 -4.27 -12.88 -5.51
CA LYS A 311 -4.35 -13.31 -4.11
C LYS A 311 -5.46 -12.59 -3.35
N GLN A 312 -5.71 -11.32 -3.66
CA GLN A 312 -6.83 -10.55 -3.11
C GLN A 312 -8.18 -11.15 -3.50
N LEU A 313 -8.39 -11.46 -4.78
CA LEU A 313 -9.65 -12.05 -5.28
C LEU A 313 -9.85 -13.48 -4.76
N GLU A 314 -8.79 -14.29 -4.70
CA GLU A 314 -8.85 -15.63 -4.10
C GLU A 314 -9.20 -15.58 -2.61
N GLY A 315 -8.64 -14.64 -1.87
CA GLY A 315 -8.98 -14.40 -0.46
C GLY A 315 -10.45 -13.99 -0.31
N ALA A 316 -10.95 -13.10 -1.17
CA ALA A 316 -12.34 -12.69 -1.19
C ALA A 316 -13.29 -13.86 -1.53
N ALA A 317 -12.91 -14.72 -2.49
CA ALA A 317 -13.67 -15.92 -2.85
C ALA A 317 -13.74 -16.90 -1.67
N ARG A 318 -12.62 -17.15 -0.95
CA ARG A 318 -12.63 -17.98 0.27
C ARG A 318 -13.48 -17.36 1.38
N ALA A 319 -13.44 -16.03 1.57
CA ALA A 319 -14.31 -15.37 2.54
C ALA A 319 -15.79 -15.55 2.18
N ASN A 320 -16.14 -15.42 0.90
CA ASN A 320 -17.51 -15.62 0.44
C ASN A 320 -17.97 -17.10 0.53
N ASP A 321 -17.10 -18.08 0.28
CA ASP A 321 -17.40 -19.50 0.48
C ASP A 321 -17.79 -19.78 1.93
N VAL A 322 -17.10 -19.16 2.90
CA VAL A 322 -17.47 -19.20 4.33
C VAL A 322 -18.86 -18.59 4.54
N LEU A 323 -19.21 -17.48 3.87
CA LEU A 323 -20.54 -16.85 3.97
C LEU A 323 -21.64 -17.73 3.33
N ILE A 324 -21.34 -18.48 2.27
CA ILE A 324 -22.24 -19.51 1.71
C ILE A 324 -22.50 -20.59 2.78
N GLY A 325 -21.45 -21.06 3.44
CA GLY A 325 -21.54 -21.99 4.56
C GLY A 325 -22.43 -21.45 5.68
N MET A 326 -22.29 -20.17 6.03
CA MET A 326 -23.14 -19.48 7.02
C MET A 326 -24.60 -19.43 6.57
N ALA A 327 -24.86 -19.01 5.35
CA ALA A 327 -26.22 -18.89 4.81
C ALA A 327 -26.93 -20.28 4.75
N ASN A 328 -26.20 -21.35 4.43
CA ASN A 328 -26.71 -22.71 4.43
C ASN A 328 -26.91 -23.24 5.85
N GLY A 329 -25.96 -23.00 6.77
CA GLY A 329 -26.07 -23.38 8.17
C GLY A 329 -27.29 -22.75 8.84
N ASN A 330 -27.51 -21.47 8.63
CA ASN A 330 -28.61 -20.71 9.21
C ASN A 330 -30.01 -21.16 8.76
N LYS A 331 -30.11 -21.99 7.71
CA LYS A 331 -31.38 -22.63 7.33
C LYS A 331 -31.84 -23.68 8.34
N TYR A 332 -30.88 -24.38 8.95
CA TYR A 332 -31.16 -25.60 9.73
C TYR A 332 -30.68 -25.54 11.17
N LEU A 333 -29.82 -24.62 11.52
CA LEU A 333 -29.21 -24.56 12.87
C LEU A 333 -29.93 -23.55 13.76
N PRO A 334 -30.27 -23.95 15.02
CA PRO A 334 -30.77 -23.00 16.01
C PRO A 334 -29.65 -22.16 16.59
N LYS A 335 -30.03 -21.11 17.34
CA LYS A 335 -29.13 -20.30 18.16
C LYS A 335 -29.42 -20.61 19.63
N LEU A 336 -28.38 -20.80 20.42
CA LEU A 336 -28.47 -21.10 21.85
C LEU A 336 -27.65 -20.09 22.63
N SER A 337 -28.26 -19.46 23.65
CA SER A 337 -27.57 -18.56 24.57
C SER A 337 -28.02 -18.87 26.01
N ALA A 338 -27.12 -18.64 26.97
CA ALA A 338 -27.41 -18.58 28.37
C ALA A 338 -27.46 -17.12 28.83
N VAL A 339 -28.46 -16.80 29.64
CA VAL A 339 -28.60 -15.48 30.28
C VAL A 339 -28.63 -15.71 31.79
N ALA A 340 -27.81 -14.95 32.50
CA ALA A 340 -27.83 -14.93 33.96
C ALA A 340 -28.07 -13.49 34.45
N ASP A 341 -29.10 -13.29 35.26
CA ASP A 341 -29.42 -12.01 35.90
C ASP A 341 -29.24 -12.15 37.41
N LEU A 342 -28.51 -11.20 37.99
CA LEU A 342 -28.36 -11.03 39.43
C LEU A 342 -28.76 -9.60 39.78
N GLY A 343 -29.74 -9.42 40.65
CA GLY A 343 -30.21 -8.07 40.92
C GLY A 343 -31.26 -7.97 42.02
N TYR A 344 -31.91 -6.82 41.99
CA TYR A 344 -33.00 -6.46 42.90
C TYR A 344 -34.20 -6.01 42.06
N GLN A 345 -35.37 -6.57 42.37
CA GLN A 345 -36.60 -6.27 41.66
C GLN A 345 -37.75 -6.13 42.68
N GLY A 346 -38.45 -5.00 42.70
CA GLY A 346 -39.54 -4.81 43.64
C GLY A 346 -40.13 -3.41 43.66
N PHE A 347 -41.10 -3.25 44.56
CA PHE A 347 -41.78 -1.96 44.76
C PHE A 347 -40.92 -1.01 45.61
N GLN A 348 -40.98 0.28 45.28
CA GLN A 348 -40.13 1.31 45.84
C GLN A 348 -38.66 1.03 45.52
N TYR A 349 -37.78 1.96 45.56
CA TYR A 349 -36.37 1.76 45.21
C TYR A 349 -35.57 1.27 46.40
N LYS A 350 -35.76 -0.06 46.75
CA LYS A 350 -35.15 -0.71 47.91
C LYS A 350 -34.20 -1.82 47.48
N PHE A 351 -33.07 -1.95 48.18
CA PHE A 351 -32.08 -3.00 47.98
C PHE A 351 -31.97 -3.86 49.26
N ASN A 352 -32.93 -4.75 49.44
CA ASN A 352 -33.02 -5.62 50.60
C ASN A 352 -33.07 -7.09 50.17
N SER A 353 -33.00 -8.00 51.15
CA SER A 353 -33.02 -9.45 50.91
C SER A 353 -34.35 -9.96 50.30
N GLU A 354 -35.45 -9.22 50.47
CA GLU A 354 -36.77 -9.60 49.94
C GLU A 354 -36.90 -9.30 48.44
N GLN A 355 -36.11 -8.35 47.92
CA GLN A 355 -36.14 -7.94 46.54
C GLN A 355 -34.95 -8.49 45.73
N GLN A 356 -34.03 -9.19 46.38
CA GLN A 356 -32.90 -9.85 45.72
C GLN A 356 -33.38 -11.04 44.89
N TYR A 357 -32.86 -11.18 43.67
CA TYR A 357 -33.13 -12.36 42.85
C TYR A 357 -31.93 -12.77 42.02
N ALA A 358 -31.90 -14.05 41.66
CA ALA A 358 -30.97 -14.63 40.69
C ALA A 358 -31.80 -15.45 39.69
N LEU A 359 -31.51 -15.25 38.39
CA LEU A 359 -32.16 -15.96 37.31
C LEU A 359 -31.12 -16.54 36.38
N VAL A 360 -31.25 -17.79 35.98
CA VAL A 360 -30.48 -18.37 34.85
C VAL A 360 -31.49 -18.90 33.84
N GLN A 361 -31.33 -18.50 32.60
CA GLN A 361 -32.24 -18.84 31.52
C GLN A 361 -31.44 -19.29 30.28
N PHE A 362 -31.85 -20.39 29.67
CA PHE A 362 -31.35 -20.86 28.41
C PHE A 362 -32.35 -20.50 27.30
N ASN A 363 -31.91 -19.73 26.31
CA ASN A 363 -32.73 -19.29 25.19
C ASN A 363 -32.32 -20.06 23.94
N LEU A 364 -33.21 -20.91 23.43
CA LEU A 364 -33.06 -21.56 22.12
C LEU A 364 -33.97 -20.86 21.13
N THR A 365 -33.40 -20.27 20.10
CA THR A 365 -34.15 -19.66 19.00
C THR A 365 -33.90 -20.45 17.72
N TRP A 366 -34.98 -20.93 17.12
CA TRP A 366 -34.94 -21.69 15.88
C TRP A 366 -35.96 -21.14 14.87
N ASP A 367 -35.46 -20.43 13.88
CA ASP A 367 -36.28 -19.85 12.85
C ASP A 367 -36.66 -20.90 11.80
N LEU A 368 -37.79 -21.55 11.95
CA LEU A 368 -38.25 -22.61 11.05
C LEU A 368 -38.72 -22.10 9.69
N PHE A 369 -39.31 -20.92 9.62
CA PHE A 369 -39.82 -20.32 8.41
C PHE A 369 -39.70 -18.79 8.43
N HIS A 370 -39.14 -18.22 7.39
CA HIS A 370 -38.92 -16.76 7.24
C HIS A 370 -39.27 -16.28 5.84
N GLY A 371 -40.43 -16.72 5.31
CA GLY A 371 -40.94 -16.21 4.01
C GLY A 371 -40.02 -16.37 2.81
N GLY A 372 -39.09 -17.34 2.84
CA GLY A 372 -38.10 -17.54 1.76
C GLY A 372 -36.81 -16.71 1.86
N GLU A 373 -36.68 -15.80 2.81
CA GLU A 373 -35.50 -14.91 3.01
C GLU A 373 -34.19 -15.72 3.06
N LYS A 374 -34.12 -16.77 3.87
CA LYS A 374 -32.92 -17.61 4.03
C LYS A 374 -32.50 -18.26 2.72
N LYS A 375 -33.47 -18.68 1.87
CA LYS A 375 -33.20 -19.26 0.56
C LYS A 375 -32.63 -18.19 -0.39
N SER A 376 -33.21 -17.00 -0.39
CA SER A 376 -32.78 -15.88 -1.23
C SER A 376 -31.37 -15.40 -0.83
N LYS A 377 -31.07 -15.32 0.46
CA LYS A 377 -29.74 -14.95 0.99
C LYS A 377 -28.66 -15.96 0.59
N ALA A 378 -28.97 -17.27 0.67
CA ALA A 378 -28.05 -18.30 0.19
C ALA A 378 -27.84 -18.22 -1.33
N ARG A 379 -28.89 -17.92 -2.11
CA ARG A 379 -28.76 -17.71 -3.55
C ARG A 379 -27.93 -16.48 -3.90
N GLN A 380 -28.09 -15.40 -3.14
CA GLN A 380 -27.27 -14.19 -3.29
C GLN A 380 -25.79 -14.49 -3.07
N SER A 381 -25.43 -15.16 -1.98
CA SER A 381 -24.04 -15.54 -1.71
C SER A 381 -23.44 -16.45 -2.80
N GLN A 382 -24.27 -17.35 -3.39
CA GLN A 382 -23.83 -18.17 -4.54
C GLN A 382 -23.57 -17.32 -5.81
N LEU A 383 -24.41 -16.31 -6.06
CA LEU A 383 -24.19 -15.38 -7.17
C LEU A 383 -22.96 -14.50 -6.94
N ASP A 384 -22.72 -14.07 -5.70
CA ASP A 384 -21.50 -13.34 -5.32
C ASP A 384 -20.25 -14.19 -5.59
N GLN A 385 -20.31 -15.51 -5.32
CA GLN A 385 -19.22 -16.44 -5.66
C GLN A 385 -18.94 -16.48 -7.16
N GLN A 386 -19.98 -16.61 -7.98
CA GLN A 386 -19.85 -16.58 -9.43
C GLN A 386 -19.29 -15.25 -9.95
N LEU A 387 -19.68 -14.13 -9.34
CA LEU A 387 -19.13 -12.81 -9.64
C LEU A 387 -17.63 -12.74 -9.34
N LEU A 388 -17.20 -13.26 -8.18
CA LEU A 388 -15.78 -13.30 -7.80
C LEU A 388 -14.95 -14.21 -8.74
N GLU A 389 -15.47 -15.38 -9.11
CA GLU A 389 -14.84 -16.28 -10.08
C GLU A 389 -14.68 -15.63 -11.46
N ASN A 390 -15.71 -14.93 -11.93
CA ASN A 390 -15.64 -14.20 -13.19
C ASN A 390 -14.65 -13.05 -13.14
N ARG A 391 -14.60 -12.30 -12.02
CA ARG A 391 -13.59 -11.24 -11.80
C ARG A 391 -12.18 -11.81 -11.77
N LEU A 392 -11.97 -12.95 -11.11
CA LEU A 392 -10.67 -13.63 -11.09
C LEU A 392 -10.21 -14.01 -12.50
N ASN A 393 -11.10 -14.59 -13.31
CA ASN A 393 -10.79 -14.94 -14.68
C ASN A 393 -10.53 -13.70 -15.56
N GLN A 394 -11.31 -12.63 -15.38
CA GLN A 394 -11.09 -11.35 -16.05
C GLN A 394 -9.73 -10.75 -15.66
N THR A 395 -9.39 -10.74 -14.36
CA THR A 395 -8.11 -10.22 -13.87
C THR A 395 -6.94 -11.03 -14.42
N LYS A 396 -7.04 -12.36 -14.50
CA LYS A 396 -6.00 -13.19 -15.13
C LYS A 396 -5.77 -12.82 -16.60
N LYS A 397 -6.85 -12.57 -17.35
CA LYS A 397 -6.77 -12.14 -18.76
C LYS A 397 -6.21 -10.74 -18.90
N GLN A 398 -6.54 -9.84 -17.99
CA GLN A 398 -5.96 -8.49 -17.95
C GLN A 398 -4.46 -8.53 -17.65
N ILE A 399 -4.02 -9.33 -16.68
CA ILE A 399 -2.61 -9.53 -16.36
C ILE A 399 -1.83 -10.10 -17.55
N GLU A 400 -2.41 -11.11 -18.26
CA GLU A 400 -1.83 -11.64 -19.50
C GLU A 400 -1.61 -10.54 -20.55
N LEU A 401 -2.61 -9.67 -20.74
CA LEU A 401 -2.51 -8.52 -21.64
C LEU A 401 -1.45 -7.52 -21.20
N GLU A 402 -1.39 -7.20 -19.90
CA GLU A 402 -0.38 -6.29 -19.31
C GLU A 402 1.04 -6.82 -19.54
N VAL A 403 1.27 -8.12 -19.36
CA VAL A 403 2.59 -8.75 -19.60
C VAL A 403 2.96 -8.66 -21.08
N ILE A 404 2.02 -8.95 -21.99
CA ILE A 404 2.25 -8.84 -23.44
C ILE A 404 2.60 -7.40 -23.83
N GLN A 405 1.81 -6.42 -23.35
CA GLN A 405 2.05 -5.00 -23.62
C GLN A 405 3.40 -4.54 -23.08
N ALA A 406 3.75 -4.88 -21.84
CA ALA A 406 5.02 -4.50 -21.24
C ALA A 406 6.22 -5.08 -22.02
N ASN A 407 6.14 -6.32 -22.50
CA ASN A 407 7.17 -6.92 -23.35
C ASN A 407 7.32 -6.18 -24.68
N GLU A 408 6.23 -5.91 -25.40
CA GLU A 408 6.28 -5.24 -26.67
C GLU A 408 6.75 -3.76 -26.54
N GLU A 409 6.34 -3.09 -25.46
CA GLU A 409 6.82 -1.74 -25.14
C GLU A 409 8.32 -1.72 -24.84
N LEU A 410 8.86 -2.70 -24.12
CA LEU A 410 10.29 -2.81 -23.86
C LEU A 410 11.06 -3.08 -25.14
N LYS A 411 10.64 -4.04 -25.97
CA LYS A 411 11.26 -4.31 -27.27
C LYS A 411 11.26 -3.08 -28.19
N ALA A 412 10.17 -2.32 -28.19
CA ALA A 412 10.08 -1.08 -28.97
C ALA A 412 11.05 0.00 -28.44
N ALA A 413 11.15 0.15 -27.12
CA ALA A 413 12.06 1.09 -26.48
C ALA A 413 13.54 0.74 -26.77
N GLU A 414 13.92 -0.55 -26.70
CA GLU A 414 15.27 -1.01 -27.03
C GLU A 414 15.65 -0.70 -28.49
N LYS A 415 14.75 -0.96 -29.44
CA LYS A 415 14.96 -0.61 -30.84
C LYS A 415 15.09 0.90 -31.04
N SER A 416 14.24 1.69 -30.37
CA SER A 416 14.28 3.15 -30.40
C SER A 416 15.60 3.68 -29.85
N PHE A 417 16.10 3.10 -28.77
CA PHE A 417 17.39 3.47 -28.17
C PHE A 417 18.56 3.23 -29.14
N LEU A 418 18.63 2.05 -29.77
CA LEU A 418 19.65 1.74 -30.76
C LEU A 418 19.60 2.67 -31.96
N ALA A 419 18.40 2.98 -32.47
CA ALA A 419 18.20 3.92 -33.56
C ALA A 419 18.63 5.35 -33.19
N SER A 420 18.29 5.80 -31.96
CA SER A 420 18.69 7.14 -31.46
C SER A 420 20.19 7.25 -31.28
N GLN A 421 20.88 6.20 -30.85
CA GLN A 421 22.35 6.18 -30.81
C GLN A 421 22.98 6.38 -32.21
N ALA A 422 22.46 5.71 -33.22
CA ALA A 422 22.93 5.88 -34.60
C ALA A 422 22.61 7.28 -35.10
N GLY A 423 21.45 7.83 -34.76
CA GLY A 423 21.03 9.19 -35.07
C GLY A 423 22.00 10.25 -34.53
N VAL A 424 22.36 10.16 -33.25
CA VAL A 424 23.33 11.09 -32.63
C VAL A 424 24.67 11.05 -33.33
N ARG A 425 25.23 9.84 -33.58
CA ARG A 425 26.51 9.73 -34.29
C ARG A 425 26.50 10.37 -35.67
N SER A 426 25.39 10.27 -36.39
CA SER A 426 25.23 10.88 -37.73
C SER A 426 25.06 12.39 -37.65
N ALA A 427 24.22 12.88 -36.72
CA ALA A 427 23.98 14.31 -36.51
C ALA A 427 25.25 15.05 -36.05
N GLU A 428 26.03 14.42 -35.14
CA GLU A 428 27.30 14.97 -34.63
C GLU A 428 28.32 15.13 -35.74
N ARG A 429 28.50 14.12 -36.58
CA ARG A 429 29.41 14.20 -37.73
C ARG A 429 28.97 15.27 -38.70
N ALA A 430 27.69 15.35 -39.04
CA ALA A 430 27.17 16.39 -39.95
C ALA A 430 27.40 17.79 -39.38
N PHE A 431 27.10 17.99 -38.09
CA PHE A 431 27.32 19.26 -37.40
C PHE A 431 28.80 19.66 -37.42
N LEU A 432 29.75 18.78 -37.15
CA LEU A 432 31.17 19.05 -37.16
C LEU A 432 31.64 19.53 -38.55
N ILE A 433 31.17 18.87 -39.62
CA ILE A 433 31.50 19.24 -40.99
C ILE A 433 30.94 20.62 -41.31
N VAL A 434 29.65 20.87 -41.04
CA VAL A 434 29.00 22.16 -41.38
C VAL A 434 29.58 23.31 -40.56
N ASN A 435 29.85 23.07 -39.26
CA ASN A 435 30.47 24.08 -38.39
C ASN A 435 31.87 24.49 -38.86
N SER A 436 32.69 23.52 -39.36
CA SER A 436 33.97 23.82 -39.95
C SER A 436 33.81 24.68 -41.23
N LYS A 437 32.94 24.27 -42.16
CA LYS A 437 32.65 25.01 -43.37
C LYS A 437 32.14 26.44 -43.11
N TYR A 438 31.27 26.60 -42.07
CA TYR A 438 30.77 27.92 -41.71
C TYR A 438 31.90 28.85 -41.22
N LYS A 439 32.82 28.35 -40.40
CA LYS A 439 33.98 29.10 -39.91
C LYS A 439 34.91 29.51 -41.04
N GLU A 440 34.97 28.73 -42.13
CA GLU A 440 35.75 29.02 -43.35
C GLU A 440 34.99 29.88 -44.38
N GLY A 441 33.72 30.26 -44.09
CA GLY A 441 32.87 31.03 -44.97
C GLY A 441 32.29 30.23 -46.15
N GLN A 442 32.31 28.89 -46.06
CA GLN A 442 31.87 27.97 -47.15
C GLN A 442 30.46 27.40 -46.90
N ALA A 443 29.79 27.73 -45.78
CA ALA A 443 28.43 27.33 -45.48
C ALA A 443 27.60 28.53 -45.01
N LEU A 444 26.29 28.48 -45.24
CA LEU A 444 25.37 29.52 -44.80
C LEU A 444 25.01 29.33 -43.30
N LEU A 445 24.60 30.42 -42.61
CA LEU A 445 24.13 30.37 -41.25
C LEU A 445 22.96 29.37 -41.08
N ILE A 446 22.02 29.36 -42.03
CA ILE A 446 20.86 28.47 -41.99
C ILE A 446 21.26 26.98 -41.99
N GLU A 447 22.32 26.61 -42.71
CA GLU A 447 22.85 25.26 -42.76
C GLU A 447 23.47 24.86 -41.40
N LEU A 448 24.19 25.79 -40.76
CA LEU A 448 24.78 25.58 -39.42
C LEU A 448 23.70 25.45 -38.36
N LEU A 449 22.68 26.32 -38.36
CA LEU A 449 21.57 26.27 -37.43
C LEU A 449 20.73 24.99 -37.59
N ASP A 450 20.50 24.53 -38.83
CA ASP A 450 19.80 23.26 -39.10
C ASP A 450 20.61 22.07 -38.57
N ALA A 451 21.93 22.04 -38.83
CA ALA A 451 22.80 20.98 -38.34
C ALA A 451 22.86 20.95 -36.78
N GLN A 452 22.96 22.15 -36.17
CA GLN A 452 22.92 22.26 -34.70
C GLN A 452 21.57 21.80 -34.11
N ASN A 453 20.47 22.22 -34.71
CA ASN A 453 19.13 21.83 -34.28
C ASN A 453 18.93 20.30 -34.39
N LYS A 454 19.39 19.67 -35.48
CA LYS A 454 19.39 18.22 -35.68
C LYS A 454 20.21 17.50 -34.60
N LEU A 455 21.39 18.02 -34.24
CA LEU A 455 22.23 17.45 -33.19
C LEU A 455 21.56 17.58 -31.82
N MET A 456 21.01 18.76 -31.50
CA MET A 456 20.27 18.96 -30.24
C MET A 456 19.08 17.98 -30.11
N MET A 457 18.25 17.90 -31.16
CA MET A 457 17.08 17.00 -31.17
C MET A 457 17.49 15.54 -31.11
N ALA A 458 18.60 15.14 -31.75
CA ALA A 458 19.13 13.79 -31.68
C ALA A 458 19.58 13.43 -30.22
N ASN A 459 20.28 14.35 -29.55
CA ASN A 459 20.70 14.16 -28.15
C ASN A 459 19.51 14.08 -27.20
N LEU A 460 18.51 14.96 -27.34
CA LEU A 460 17.28 14.90 -26.57
C LEU A 460 16.54 13.58 -26.81
N SER A 461 16.45 13.12 -28.06
CA SER A 461 15.81 11.83 -28.39
C SER A 461 16.56 10.64 -27.80
N LEU A 462 17.90 10.67 -27.78
CA LEU A 462 18.72 9.62 -27.15
C LEU A 462 18.50 9.58 -25.64
N SER A 463 18.45 10.73 -24.97
CA SER A 463 18.15 10.82 -23.56
C SER A 463 16.77 10.22 -23.25
N VAL A 464 15.75 10.64 -23.99
CA VAL A 464 14.39 10.07 -23.85
C VAL A 464 14.40 8.55 -24.04
N ALA A 465 15.03 8.06 -25.12
CA ALA A 465 15.04 6.64 -25.43
C ALA A 465 15.80 5.81 -24.38
N ARG A 466 16.90 6.32 -23.82
CA ARG A 466 17.67 5.67 -22.76
C ARG A 466 16.83 5.44 -21.50
N TYR A 467 16.22 6.48 -20.98
CA TYR A 467 15.43 6.37 -19.75
C TYR A 467 14.09 5.67 -19.99
N GLU A 468 13.59 5.68 -21.24
CA GLU A 468 12.41 4.90 -21.60
C GLU A 468 12.68 3.40 -21.49
N VAL A 469 13.83 2.88 -21.94
CA VAL A 469 14.20 1.47 -21.75
C VAL A 469 14.17 1.10 -20.27
N LEU A 470 14.80 1.89 -19.40
CA LEU A 470 14.85 1.63 -17.96
C LEU A 470 13.45 1.66 -17.31
N ARG A 471 12.59 2.58 -17.74
CA ARG A 471 11.19 2.64 -17.25
C ARG A 471 10.36 1.45 -17.72
N ARG A 472 10.54 1.00 -18.99
CA ARG A 472 9.82 -0.16 -19.54
C ARG A 472 10.30 -1.46 -18.94
N GLU A 473 11.59 -1.59 -18.62
CA GLU A 473 12.13 -2.70 -17.84
C GLU A 473 11.49 -2.78 -16.46
N ALA A 474 11.45 -1.66 -15.73
CA ALA A 474 10.74 -1.58 -14.44
C ALA A 474 9.23 -1.89 -14.58
N GLY A 475 8.61 -1.45 -15.69
CA GLY A 475 7.21 -1.75 -16.00
C GLY A 475 6.97 -3.24 -16.24
N LEU A 476 7.86 -3.93 -16.94
CA LEU A 476 7.79 -5.37 -17.12
C LEU A 476 7.99 -6.13 -15.80
N MET A 477 8.95 -5.72 -14.98
CA MET A 477 9.15 -6.30 -13.64
C MET A 477 7.86 -6.18 -12.79
N LYS A 478 7.22 -5.01 -12.80
CA LYS A 478 5.91 -4.82 -12.14
C LYS A 478 4.83 -5.73 -12.72
N ALA A 479 4.72 -5.83 -14.05
CA ALA A 479 3.70 -6.64 -14.72
C ALA A 479 3.82 -8.14 -14.36
N VAL A 480 5.05 -8.64 -14.29
CA VAL A 480 5.36 -10.04 -13.91
C VAL A 480 5.34 -10.25 -12.39
N ALA A 481 5.24 -9.16 -11.60
CA ALA A 481 5.42 -9.18 -10.15
C ALA A 481 6.75 -9.81 -9.71
N GLY A 482 7.78 -9.63 -10.53
CA GLY A 482 9.16 -9.82 -10.15
C GLY A 482 9.56 -8.64 -9.27
N VAL A 483 9.99 -8.91 -8.04
CA VAL A 483 10.41 -7.89 -7.05
C VAL A 483 11.74 -7.28 -7.44
#